data_00565e82545553501aef529a79359e10
#
_entry.id   00565e82545553501aef529a79359e10
#
_cell.length_a   1.000
_cell.length_b   1.000
_cell.length_c   1.000
_cell.angle_alpha   90.00
_cell.angle_beta   90.00
_cell.angle_gamma   90.00
#
_symmetry.space_group_name_H-M   'P 1'
#
loop_
_entity.id
_entity.type
_entity.pdbx_description
1 polymer ?
#
loop_
_entity_poly.entity_id
_entity_poly.type
_entity_poly.pdbx_seq_one_letter_code
_entity_poly.pdbx_strand_id
1 'polypeptide(L)'
;RSLSLTFSRPCSFLLLGVDMKVSVIGAGSWGTALAHVLGLGGNDVALWARKQEVCDGVNERHENPRYLIGCKIDSHVKASTSFEEVLSGASAVVIVTPSAVIRQTCANIAPFVNGDTPIVVCCKGVEEGSGLVPVEVLEAELGNASRLAALAGPNHAEEVILGIPAGTVIASQSEQTARFFQELFATEAFRTYISEDVIGVEVCAAAKNVVAIACGLSYGMGYGDNTASLLMTRGLAEMSRLVAACGGMPMTCLGLAGVGDLIATCTSEHSRNRTFGYRLAQGTTLEQYKAETHMVVEGALACRTLMSLAESVGVELPIAETVRRVVWEGSNLELAAAQLFGRELKPEFY
;
A
#
# COMPACT_ATOMS: atom_id res chain seq x y z
N ARG A 1 29.66 -19.44 -5.35
CA ARG A 1 30.56 -18.28 -5.57
C ARG A 1 29.70 -17.02 -5.37
N SER A 2 29.85 -16.38 -4.22
CA SER A 2 29.22 -15.09 -3.90
C SER A 2 29.90 -14.00 -4.73
N LEU A 3 29.14 -13.37 -5.61
CA LEU A 3 29.54 -12.12 -6.25
C LEU A 3 29.23 -10.98 -5.25
N SER A 4 30.24 -10.52 -4.53
CA SER A 4 30.15 -9.25 -3.81
C SER A 4 30.29 -8.11 -4.82
N LEU A 5 29.18 -7.58 -5.30
CA LEU A 5 29.15 -6.32 -6.04
C LEU A 5 29.23 -5.17 -5.02
N THR A 6 30.40 -4.63 -4.83
CA THR A 6 30.60 -3.36 -4.14
C THR A 6 30.22 -2.23 -5.10
N PHE A 7 28.99 -1.75 -5.01
CA PHE A 7 28.56 -0.53 -5.67
C PHE A 7 29.01 0.68 -4.81
N SER A 8 29.87 1.52 -5.39
CA SER A 8 30.22 2.80 -4.80
C SER A 8 29.00 3.72 -4.80
N ARG A 9 28.68 4.31 -3.64
CA ARG A 9 27.61 5.32 -3.48
C ARG A 9 27.75 6.41 -4.56
N PRO A 10 26.71 6.78 -5.29
CA PRO A 10 26.74 7.97 -6.13
C PRO A 10 26.95 9.19 -5.23
N CYS A 11 27.88 10.08 -5.58
CA CYS A 11 28.37 11.23 -4.80
C CYS A 11 27.32 12.29 -4.40
N SER A 12 26.04 12.15 -4.76
CA SER A 12 24.97 13.10 -4.43
C SER A 12 24.26 12.84 -3.10
N PHE A 13 24.52 11.72 -2.42
CA PHE A 13 23.86 11.35 -1.15
C PHE A 13 24.52 11.94 0.12
N LEU A 14 25.54 12.74 -0.02
CA LEU A 14 26.34 13.27 1.10
C LEU A 14 25.88 14.65 1.63
N LEU A 15 24.73 15.17 1.21
CA LEU A 15 24.34 16.56 1.57
C LEU A 15 23.30 16.66 2.71
N LEU A 16 22.74 15.57 3.23
CA LEU A 16 21.91 15.61 4.43
C LEU A 16 22.59 14.80 5.55
N GLY A 17 23.76 15.26 5.99
CA GLY A 17 24.43 14.77 7.19
C GLY A 17 23.75 15.26 8.49
N VAL A 18 22.43 15.23 8.55
CA VAL A 18 21.65 15.52 9.76
C VAL A 18 20.89 14.25 10.07
N ASP A 19 21.20 13.62 11.22
CA ASP A 19 20.40 12.55 11.80
C ASP A 19 18.97 13.06 11.98
N MET A 20 18.07 12.73 11.03
CA MET A 20 16.67 13.16 11.10
C MET A 20 15.91 12.18 11.99
N LYS A 21 15.07 12.70 12.88
CA LYS A 21 14.09 11.89 13.58
C LYS A 21 12.88 11.65 12.68
N VAL A 22 12.65 10.39 12.30
CA VAL A 22 11.52 9.97 11.47
C VAL A 22 10.56 9.13 12.29
N SER A 23 9.30 9.53 12.34
CA SER A 23 8.26 8.82 13.07
C SER A 23 7.45 7.93 12.15
N VAL A 24 7.41 6.63 12.44
CA VAL A 24 6.62 5.64 11.67
C VAL A 24 5.41 5.22 12.51
N ILE A 25 4.20 5.45 12.00
CA ILE A 25 2.95 5.16 12.72
C ILE A 25 2.33 3.87 12.17
N GLY A 26 2.57 2.77 12.90
CA GLY A 26 2.08 1.43 12.57
C GLY A 26 3.20 0.41 12.37
N ALA A 27 3.27 -0.58 13.25
CA ALA A 27 4.27 -1.65 13.28
C ALA A 27 3.74 -2.98 12.72
N GLY A 28 2.97 -2.94 11.62
CA GLY A 28 2.66 -4.10 10.78
C GLY A 28 3.86 -4.52 9.93
N SER A 29 3.71 -5.52 9.05
CA SER A 29 4.80 -5.95 8.16
C SER A 29 5.38 -4.76 7.37
N TRP A 30 4.53 -3.96 6.73
CA TRP A 30 4.98 -2.84 5.91
C TRP A 30 5.63 -1.72 6.72
N GLY A 31 5.04 -1.33 7.86
CA GLY A 31 5.63 -0.30 8.73
C GLY A 31 6.96 -0.74 9.35
N THR A 32 7.10 -2.01 9.68
CA THR A 32 8.36 -2.58 10.16
C THR A 32 9.44 -2.56 9.07
N ALA A 33 9.09 -2.93 7.83
CA ALA A 33 10.01 -2.90 6.71
C ALA A 33 10.46 -1.47 6.36
N LEU A 34 9.52 -0.50 6.34
CA LEU A 34 9.86 0.91 6.10
C LEU A 34 10.71 1.50 7.23
N ALA A 35 10.42 1.18 8.49
CA ALA A 35 11.26 1.61 9.61
C ALA A 35 12.69 1.09 9.47
N HIS A 36 12.85 -0.18 9.06
CA HIS A 36 14.17 -0.76 8.76
C HIS A 36 14.89 -0.02 7.62
N VAL A 37 14.21 0.23 6.50
CA VAL A 37 14.78 0.99 5.36
C VAL A 37 15.24 2.38 5.78
N LEU A 38 14.45 3.09 6.58
CA LEU A 38 14.79 4.42 7.10
C LEU A 38 15.99 4.37 8.05
N GLY A 39 16.08 3.35 8.92
CA GLY A 39 17.23 3.12 9.79
C GLY A 39 18.51 2.83 9.00
N LEU A 40 18.45 1.98 7.96
CA LEU A 40 19.57 1.74 7.04
C LEU A 40 20.04 3.02 6.32
N GLY A 41 19.15 3.98 6.12
CA GLY A 41 19.46 5.33 5.63
C GLY A 41 20.17 6.23 6.65
N GLY A 42 20.40 5.75 7.90
CA GLY A 42 21.07 6.49 8.98
C GLY A 42 20.15 7.45 9.75
N ASN A 43 18.84 7.30 9.67
CA ASN A 43 17.88 8.13 10.40
C ASN A 43 17.60 7.56 11.80
N ASP A 44 17.31 8.43 12.77
CA ASP A 44 16.75 8.03 14.08
C ASP A 44 15.25 7.75 13.91
N VAL A 45 14.87 6.48 13.99
CA VAL A 45 13.49 6.04 13.66
C VAL A 45 12.70 5.72 14.92
N ALA A 46 11.61 6.45 15.15
CA ALA A 46 10.64 6.20 16.20
C ALA A 46 9.42 5.47 15.64
N LEU A 47 9.24 4.19 15.99
CA LEU A 47 8.16 3.33 15.50
C LEU A 47 7.02 3.25 16.53
N TRP A 48 5.82 3.70 16.16
CA TRP A 48 4.66 3.49 17.00
C TRP A 48 4.06 2.10 16.80
N ALA A 49 3.92 1.36 17.89
CA ALA A 49 3.27 0.06 17.90
C ALA A 49 2.14 0.01 18.94
N ARG A 50 0.99 -0.55 18.55
CA ARG A 50 -0.17 -0.68 19.45
C ARG A 50 0.05 -1.62 20.64
N LYS A 51 1.00 -2.55 20.52
CA LYS A 51 1.23 -3.62 21.50
C LYS A 51 2.61 -3.51 22.10
N GLN A 52 2.69 -3.55 23.42
CA GLN A 52 3.96 -3.49 24.18
C GLN A 52 4.93 -4.59 23.77
N GLU A 53 4.45 -5.81 23.53
CA GLU A 53 5.31 -6.94 23.10
C GLU A 53 6.09 -6.66 21.79
N VAL A 54 5.52 -5.81 20.90
CA VAL A 54 6.21 -5.40 19.66
C VAL A 54 7.30 -4.38 20.00
N CYS A 55 7.01 -3.43 20.91
CA CYS A 55 8.00 -2.46 21.38
C CYS A 55 9.18 -3.16 22.04
N ASP A 56 8.92 -4.11 22.94
CA ASP A 56 9.94 -4.88 23.64
C ASP A 56 10.79 -5.69 22.63
N GLY A 57 10.14 -6.34 21.66
CA GLY A 57 10.85 -7.09 20.61
C GLY A 57 11.77 -6.22 19.76
N VAL A 58 11.30 -5.06 19.33
CA VAL A 58 12.09 -4.10 18.53
C VAL A 58 13.23 -3.53 19.35
N ASN A 59 12.98 -3.09 20.58
CA ASN A 59 13.95 -2.39 21.41
C ASN A 59 15.05 -3.30 21.96
N GLU A 60 14.71 -4.55 22.33
CA GLU A 60 15.65 -5.48 22.99
C GLU A 60 16.33 -6.44 22.00
N ARG A 61 15.59 -6.90 20.97
CA ARG A 61 16.06 -7.96 20.07
C ARG A 61 16.25 -7.50 18.63
N HIS A 62 15.83 -6.28 18.30
CA HIS A 62 15.75 -5.76 16.92
C HIS A 62 14.95 -6.71 16.01
N GLU A 63 13.80 -7.16 16.49
CA GLU A 63 12.87 -8.04 15.76
C GLU A 63 11.43 -7.67 16.09
N ASN A 64 10.54 -7.83 15.10
CA ASN A 64 9.10 -7.75 15.36
C ASN A 64 8.56 -9.16 15.64
N PRO A 65 8.07 -9.46 16.85
CA PRO A 65 7.66 -10.82 17.21
C PRO A 65 6.35 -11.27 16.54
N ARG A 66 5.65 -10.36 15.86
CA ARG A 66 4.36 -10.65 15.22
C ARG A 66 4.40 -10.61 13.70
N TYR A 67 5.31 -9.82 13.14
CA TYR A 67 5.38 -9.56 11.70
C TYR A 67 6.82 -9.67 11.22
N LEU A 68 7.04 -10.24 10.04
CA LEU A 68 8.38 -10.47 9.48
C LEU A 68 9.28 -11.26 10.44
N ILE A 69 8.73 -12.34 11.00
CA ILE A 69 9.38 -13.16 12.03
C ILE A 69 10.75 -13.66 11.52
N GLY A 70 11.76 -13.50 12.35
CA GLY A 70 13.15 -13.89 12.03
C GLY A 70 13.93 -12.85 11.21
N CYS A 71 13.29 -11.74 10.80
CA CYS A 71 13.99 -10.64 10.14
C CYS A 71 14.53 -9.66 11.17
N LYS A 72 15.79 -9.23 11.00
CA LYS A 72 16.38 -8.20 11.84
C LYS A 72 15.97 -6.81 11.38
N ILE A 73 15.74 -5.93 12.35
CA ILE A 73 15.42 -4.52 12.16
C ILE A 73 16.68 -3.72 12.48
N ASP A 74 16.93 -2.63 11.77
CA ASP A 74 18.07 -1.76 11.99
C ASP A 74 18.09 -1.20 13.43
N SER A 75 19.27 -1.05 14.01
CA SER A 75 19.46 -0.63 15.41
C SER A 75 19.05 0.82 15.69
N HIS A 76 18.93 1.67 14.67
CA HIS A 76 18.41 3.03 14.79
C HIS A 76 16.88 3.08 15.00
N VAL A 77 16.19 1.93 14.90
CA VAL A 77 14.75 1.85 15.13
C VAL A 77 14.48 1.62 16.61
N LYS A 78 13.70 2.52 17.22
CA LYS A 78 13.15 2.38 18.57
C LYS A 78 11.64 2.41 18.51
N ALA A 79 10.98 1.61 19.34
CA ALA A 79 9.52 1.50 19.34
C ALA A 79 8.90 1.95 20.66
N SER A 80 7.72 2.61 20.58
CA SER A 80 6.92 2.97 21.75
C SER A 80 5.42 2.81 21.43
N THR A 81 4.61 2.64 22.47
CA THR A 81 3.15 2.68 22.38
C THR A 81 2.58 4.10 22.51
N SER A 82 3.40 5.09 22.87
CA SER A 82 3.02 6.50 23.03
C SER A 82 3.16 7.29 21.74
N PHE A 83 2.08 7.91 21.28
CA PHE A 83 2.16 8.85 20.15
C PHE A 83 3.02 10.07 20.47
N GLU A 84 2.94 10.57 21.70
CA GLU A 84 3.73 11.72 22.16
C GLU A 84 5.23 11.44 22.07
N GLU A 85 5.70 10.31 22.59
CA GLU A 85 7.12 9.93 22.53
C GLU A 85 7.61 9.75 21.08
N VAL A 86 6.81 9.06 20.27
CA VAL A 86 7.16 8.78 18.87
C VAL A 86 7.22 10.08 18.05
N LEU A 87 6.27 10.98 18.21
CA LEU A 87 6.12 12.19 17.40
C LEU A 87 6.91 13.40 17.91
N SER A 88 7.37 13.38 19.17
CA SER A 88 8.16 14.49 19.75
C SER A 88 9.42 14.76 18.93
N GLY A 89 9.53 15.97 18.37
CA GLY A 89 10.68 16.38 17.56
C GLY A 89 10.79 15.69 16.19
N ALA A 90 9.71 15.12 15.68
CA ALA A 90 9.70 14.47 14.37
C ALA A 90 9.99 15.47 13.23
N SER A 91 10.97 15.16 12.39
CA SER A 91 11.28 15.87 11.15
C SER A 91 10.40 15.39 9.97
N ALA A 92 9.87 14.17 10.06
CA ALA A 92 8.94 13.58 9.10
C ALA A 92 8.07 12.53 9.77
N VAL A 93 6.86 12.31 9.24
CA VAL A 93 5.92 11.28 9.70
C VAL A 93 5.55 10.34 8.55
N VAL A 94 5.62 9.04 8.81
CA VAL A 94 5.26 7.97 7.87
C VAL A 94 4.08 7.20 8.45
N ILE A 95 2.91 7.28 7.82
CA ILE A 95 1.68 6.63 8.30
C ILE A 95 1.46 5.32 7.55
N VAL A 96 1.45 4.21 8.30
CA VAL A 96 1.36 2.83 7.75
C VAL A 96 0.24 2.03 8.43
N THR A 97 -0.72 2.71 9.03
CA THR A 97 -1.93 2.07 9.58
C THR A 97 -2.88 1.65 8.45
N PRO A 98 -3.75 0.65 8.66
CA PRO A 98 -4.76 0.28 7.66
C PRO A 98 -5.65 1.47 7.26
N SER A 99 -6.07 1.53 5.98
CA SER A 99 -6.91 2.61 5.45
C SER A 99 -8.22 2.81 6.23
N ALA A 100 -8.82 1.72 6.71
CA ALA A 100 -10.06 1.77 7.49
C ALA A 100 -9.97 2.57 8.81
N VAL A 101 -8.76 2.84 9.31
CA VAL A 101 -8.55 3.60 10.56
C VAL A 101 -7.73 4.87 10.35
N ILE A 102 -7.54 5.29 9.10
CA ILE A 102 -6.66 6.43 8.78
C ILE A 102 -7.13 7.72 9.43
N ARG A 103 -8.42 8.05 9.35
CA ARG A 103 -9.02 9.25 9.97
C ARG A 103 -8.81 9.26 11.47
N GLN A 104 -9.09 8.14 12.14
CA GLN A 104 -8.85 8.02 13.58
C GLN A 104 -7.36 8.15 13.93
N THR A 105 -6.48 7.61 13.06
CA THR A 105 -5.04 7.78 13.24
C THR A 105 -4.65 9.25 13.15
N CYS A 106 -5.14 9.98 12.15
CA CYS A 106 -4.92 11.42 12.01
C CYS A 106 -5.38 12.20 13.24
N ALA A 107 -6.60 11.93 13.73
CA ALA A 107 -7.11 12.56 14.94
C ALA A 107 -6.24 12.30 16.19
N ASN A 108 -5.70 11.08 16.32
CA ASN A 108 -4.84 10.72 17.44
C ASN A 108 -3.45 11.38 17.38
N ILE A 109 -2.90 11.59 16.20
CA ILE A 109 -1.56 12.20 16.02
C ILE A 109 -1.60 13.72 15.93
N ALA A 110 -2.73 14.32 15.54
CA ALA A 110 -2.87 15.76 15.35
C ALA A 110 -2.32 16.63 16.50
N PRO A 111 -2.54 16.28 17.79
CA PRO A 111 -2.00 17.08 18.90
C PRO A 111 -0.47 17.12 19.00
N PHE A 112 0.23 16.19 18.35
CA PHE A 112 1.67 15.99 18.49
C PHE A 112 2.47 16.29 17.22
N VAL A 113 1.79 16.60 16.10
CA VAL A 113 2.43 16.88 14.81
C VAL A 113 2.42 18.38 14.52
N ASN A 114 3.58 18.96 14.24
CA ASN A 114 3.67 20.38 13.86
C ASN A 114 3.04 20.61 12.47
N GLY A 115 2.48 21.81 12.28
CA GLY A 115 1.77 22.18 11.05
C GLY A 115 2.60 22.09 9.75
N ASP A 116 3.91 22.14 9.84
CA ASP A 116 4.81 22.10 8.68
C ASP A 116 5.56 20.77 8.52
N THR A 117 5.43 19.82 9.47
CA THR A 117 6.09 18.52 9.39
C THR A 117 5.58 17.74 8.18
N PRO A 118 6.45 17.32 7.24
CA PRO A 118 6.06 16.49 6.10
C PRO A 118 5.49 15.14 6.53
N ILE A 119 4.42 14.71 5.87
CA ILE A 119 3.74 13.45 6.18
C ILE A 119 3.56 12.64 4.90
N VAL A 120 3.95 11.37 4.92
CA VAL A 120 3.66 10.42 3.85
C VAL A 120 2.76 9.30 4.34
N VAL A 121 1.71 9.00 3.58
CA VAL A 121 0.84 7.86 3.84
C VAL A 121 1.18 6.69 2.93
N CYS A 122 1.23 5.48 3.50
CA CYS A 122 1.63 4.26 2.81
C CYS A 122 0.54 3.18 2.83
N CYS A 123 -0.66 3.50 3.34
CA CYS A 123 -1.81 2.60 3.26
C CYS A 123 -2.48 2.67 1.87
N LYS A 124 -3.25 1.65 1.55
CA LYS A 124 -3.87 1.49 0.22
C LYS A 124 -5.36 1.28 0.39
N GLY A 125 -6.17 2.19 -0.11
CA GLY A 125 -7.63 2.09 -0.01
C GLY A 125 -8.33 3.40 -0.26
N VAL A 126 -9.67 3.37 -0.18
CA VAL A 126 -10.57 4.53 -0.24
C VAL A 126 -11.40 4.49 1.03
N GLU A 127 -11.61 5.62 1.67
CA GLU A 127 -12.38 5.70 2.91
C GLU A 127 -13.85 5.39 2.66
N GLU A 128 -14.44 4.52 3.48
CA GLU A 128 -15.85 4.18 3.40
C GLU A 128 -16.71 5.38 3.81
N GLY A 129 -17.71 5.69 3.02
CA GLY A 129 -18.68 6.77 3.25
C GLY A 129 -18.29 8.11 2.63
N SER A 130 -17.04 8.56 2.74
CA SER A 130 -16.59 9.81 2.12
C SER A 130 -16.12 9.63 0.67
N GLY A 131 -15.58 8.46 0.33
CA GLY A 131 -14.95 8.21 -0.97
C GLY A 131 -13.56 8.84 -1.12
N LEU A 132 -13.01 9.43 -0.06
CA LEU A 132 -11.71 10.09 -0.07
C LEU A 132 -10.56 9.07 -0.14
N VAL A 133 -9.53 9.40 -0.89
CA VAL A 133 -8.25 8.69 -0.84
C VAL A 133 -7.45 9.12 0.40
N PRO A 134 -6.48 8.32 0.88
CA PRO A 134 -5.77 8.58 2.13
C PRO A 134 -5.18 9.98 2.28
N VAL A 135 -4.55 10.55 1.25
CA VAL A 135 -4.00 11.92 1.32
C VAL A 135 -5.11 12.96 1.51
N GLU A 136 -6.27 12.79 0.88
CA GLU A 136 -7.40 13.70 1.08
C GLU A 136 -7.96 13.60 2.51
N VAL A 137 -7.95 12.40 3.11
CA VAL A 137 -8.31 12.23 4.53
C VAL A 137 -7.29 12.95 5.43
N LEU A 138 -6.00 12.83 5.12
CA LEU A 138 -4.94 13.56 5.84
C LEU A 138 -5.13 15.07 5.74
N GLU A 139 -5.43 15.58 4.54
CA GLU A 139 -5.69 17.00 4.31
C GLU A 139 -6.88 17.49 5.12
N ALA A 140 -7.98 16.73 5.12
CA ALA A 140 -9.18 17.07 5.88
C ALA A 140 -8.95 17.14 7.40
N GLU A 141 -8.08 16.26 7.95
CA GLU A 141 -7.82 16.16 9.39
C GLU A 141 -6.64 17.02 9.87
N LEU A 142 -5.59 17.15 9.05
CA LEU A 142 -4.32 17.75 9.45
C LEU A 142 -3.98 19.04 8.70
N GLY A 143 -4.76 19.36 7.65
CA GLY A 143 -4.56 20.54 6.81
C GLY A 143 -3.25 20.51 6.00
N ASN A 144 -2.99 21.62 5.27
CA ASN A 144 -1.77 21.86 4.52
C ASN A 144 -1.38 20.73 3.54
N ALA A 145 -2.10 20.65 2.42
CA ALA A 145 -1.87 19.62 1.37
C ALA A 145 -0.42 19.58 0.86
N SER A 146 0.29 20.73 0.86
CA SER A 146 1.64 20.83 0.31
C SER A 146 2.70 20.02 1.08
N ARG A 147 2.42 19.63 2.33
CA ARG A 147 3.31 18.78 3.15
C ARG A 147 2.98 17.29 3.07
N LEU A 148 1.91 16.92 2.33
CA LEU A 148 1.39 15.57 2.30
C LEU A 148 1.87 14.83 1.05
N ALA A 149 2.14 13.54 1.21
CA ALA A 149 2.53 12.65 0.13
C ALA A 149 1.90 11.26 0.31
N ALA A 150 1.80 10.51 -0.79
CA ALA A 150 1.48 9.09 -0.81
C ALA A 150 2.69 8.28 -1.29
N LEU A 151 2.86 7.08 -0.75
CA LEU A 151 3.85 6.09 -1.20
C LEU A 151 3.14 4.83 -1.68
N ALA A 152 3.35 4.44 -2.95
CA ALA A 152 2.81 3.21 -3.50
C ALA A 152 3.75 2.59 -4.56
N GLY A 153 3.67 1.27 -4.72
CA GLY A 153 4.49 0.54 -5.68
C GLY A 153 4.53 -0.96 -5.38
N PRO A 154 5.24 -1.75 -6.20
CA PRO A 154 5.44 -3.19 -6.02
C PRO A 154 6.38 -3.43 -4.84
N ASN A 155 5.84 -3.40 -3.63
CA ASN A 155 6.62 -3.44 -2.38
C ASN A 155 6.04 -4.50 -1.43
N HIS A 156 6.48 -5.75 -1.56
CA HIS A 156 6.23 -6.77 -0.55
C HIS A 156 7.19 -6.57 0.62
N ALA A 157 6.64 -6.41 1.83
CA ALA A 157 7.41 -6.14 3.03
C ALA A 157 8.46 -7.24 3.31
N GLU A 158 8.12 -8.46 2.98
CA GLU A 158 8.95 -9.67 3.11
C GLU A 158 10.22 -9.61 2.24
N GLU A 159 10.14 -8.96 1.09
CA GLU A 159 11.29 -8.77 0.19
C GLU A 159 12.07 -7.50 0.55
N VAL A 160 11.37 -6.41 0.85
CA VAL A 160 11.99 -5.12 1.16
C VAL A 160 12.87 -5.22 2.41
N ILE A 161 12.42 -5.91 3.47
CA ILE A 161 13.22 -6.06 4.70
C ILE A 161 14.49 -6.89 4.50
N LEU A 162 14.52 -7.74 3.48
CA LEU A 162 15.70 -8.54 3.10
C LEU A 162 16.65 -7.79 2.16
N GLY A 163 16.37 -6.53 1.81
CA GLY A 163 17.17 -5.76 0.89
C GLY A 163 17.09 -6.26 -0.56
N ILE A 164 16.05 -6.99 -0.93
CA ILE A 164 15.79 -7.37 -2.32
C ILE A 164 15.40 -6.11 -3.10
N PRO A 165 16.00 -5.87 -4.29
CA PRO A 165 15.73 -4.66 -5.05
C PRO A 165 14.26 -4.44 -5.34
N ALA A 166 13.74 -3.28 -4.93
CA ALA A 166 12.36 -2.87 -5.11
C ALA A 166 12.27 -1.40 -5.54
N GLY A 167 11.13 -1.02 -6.13
CA GLY A 167 10.89 0.35 -6.55
C GLY A 167 9.53 0.86 -6.08
N THR A 168 9.45 2.16 -5.76
CA THR A 168 8.20 2.80 -5.32
C THR A 168 8.04 4.18 -5.94
N VAL A 169 6.84 4.74 -5.91
CA VAL A 169 6.59 6.14 -6.27
C VAL A 169 6.11 6.91 -5.04
N ILE A 170 6.64 8.11 -4.90
CA ILE A 170 6.18 9.12 -3.95
C ILE A 170 5.37 10.15 -4.74
N ALA A 171 4.09 10.29 -4.39
CA ALA A 171 3.20 11.25 -5.05
C ALA A 171 2.86 12.39 -4.08
N SER A 172 3.02 13.64 -4.53
CA SER A 172 2.65 14.82 -3.77
C SER A 172 2.30 15.97 -4.71
N GLN A 173 1.38 16.84 -4.31
CA GLN A 173 1.10 18.10 -5.01
C GLN A 173 2.28 19.09 -4.91
N SER A 174 3.18 18.90 -3.95
CA SER A 174 4.41 19.67 -3.77
C SER A 174 5.61 18.87 -4.25
N GLU A 175 6.29 19.33 -5.29
CA GLU A 175 7.52 18.72 -5.77
C GLU A 175 8.59 18.67 -4.66
N GLN A 176 8.67 19.69 -3.82
CA GLN A 176 9.60 19.72 -2.69
C GLN A 176 9.34 18.58 -1.70
N THR A 177 8.09 18.36 -1.35
CA THR A 177 7.68 17.27 -0.47
C THR A 177 7.92 15.90 -1.10
N ALA A 178 7.61 15.75 -2.41
CA ALA A 178 7.90 14.52 -3.14
C ALA A 178 9.41 14.21 -3.15
N ARG A 179 10.26 15.18 -3.45
CA ARG A 179 11.73 15.03 -3.45
C ARG A 179 12.27 14.74 -2.05
N PHE A 180 11.75 15.42 -1.02
CA PHE A 180 12.13 15.15 0.37
C PHE A 180 11.92 13.66 0.73
N PHE A 181 10.75 13.10 0.47
CA PHE A 181 10.49 11.68 0.73
C PHE A 181 11.21 10.76 -0.25
N GLN A 182 11.42 11.17 -1.48
CA GLN A 182 12.26 10.43 -2.44
C GLN A 182 13.66 10.19 -1.88
N GLU A 183 14.30 11.24 -1.39
CA GLU A 183 15.64 11.18 -0.81
C GLU A 183 15.66 10.40 0.51
N LEU A 184 14.64 10.61 1.36
CA LEU A 184 14.51 9.97 2.66
C LEU A 184 14.44 8.44 2.57
N PHE A 185 13.70 7.90 1.59
CA PHE A 185 13.53 6.45 1.41
C PHE A 185 14.54 5.80 0.48
N ALA A 186 15.29 6.57 -0.31
CA ALA A 186 16.19 6.01 -1.30
C ALA A 186 17.36 5.27 -0.66
N THR A 187 17.53 3.99 -1.01
CA THR A 187 18.69 3.17 -0.65
C THR A 187 19.21 2.43 -1.90
N GLU A 188 20.28 1.68 -1.77
CA GLU A 188 20.81 0.86 -2.87
C GLU A 188 19.78 -0.16 -3.38
N ALA A 189 18.94 -0.70 -2.48
CA ALA A 189 17.93 -1.71 -2.79
C ALA A 189 16.50 -1.12 -2.93
N PHE A 190 16.24 0.08 -2.42
CA PHE A 190 14.91 0.67 -2.46
C PHE A 190 14.90 1.94 -3.30
N ARG A 191 14.52 1.81 -4.58
CA ARG A 191 14.54 2.90 -5.55
C ARG A 191 13.24 3.68 -5.54
N THR A 192 13.32 5.00 -5.42
CA THR A 192 12.18 5.90 -5.32
C THR A 192 12.04 6.80 -6.56
N TYR A 193 10.81 7.00 -7.01
CA TYR A 193 10.43 7.90 -8.09
C TYR A 193 9.41 8.90 -7.57
N ILE A 194 9.23 10.03 -8.23
CA ILE A 194 8.24 11.04 -7.85
C ILE A 194 7.13 11.17 -8.87
N SER A 195 5.96 11.60 -8.41
CA SER A 195 4.78 11.92 -9.24
C SER A 195 4.04 13.10 -8.62
N GLU A 196 3.40 13.91 -9.46
CA GLU A 196 2.44 14.93 -9.01
C GLU A 196 1.00 14.40 -8.91
N ASP A 197 0.74 13.23 -9.51
CA ASP A 197 -0.59 12.61 -9.57
C ASP A 197 -0.87 11.77 -8.31
N VAL A 198 -1.25 12.42 -7.22
CA VAL A 198 -1.62 11.78 -5.95
C VAL A 198 -2.84 10.89 -6.13
N ILE A 199 -3.87 11.40 -6.79
CA ILE A 199 -5.15 10.69 -7.01
C ILE A 199 -4.90 9.41 -7.81
N GLY A 200 -4.20 9.50 -8.94
CA GLY A 200 -3.92 8.33 -9.77
C GLY A 200 -3.12 7.26 -9.02
N VAL A 201 -2.11 7.66 -8.24
CA VAL A 201 -1.28 6.74 -7.46
C VAL A 201 -2.12 6.02 -6.39
N GLU A 202 -2.96 6.71 -5.64
CA GLU A 202 -3.76 6.12 -4.56
C GLU A 202 -4.94 5.29 -5.06
N VAL A 203 -5.62 5.72 -6.13
CA VAL A 203 -6.69 4.93 -6.77
C VAL A 203 -6.11 3.63 -7.35
N CYS A 204 -4.97 3.68 -8.03
CA CYS A 204 -4.27 2.48 -8.50
C CYS A 204 -3.94 1.54 -7.35
N ALA A 205 -3.35 2.07 -6.27
CA ALA A 205 -2.96 1.29 -5.10
C ALA A 205 -4.15 0.59 -4.42
N ALA A 206 -5.33 1.21 -4.43
CA ALA A 206 -6.56 0.61 -3.90
C ALA A 206 -7.11 -0.48 -4.85
N ALA A 207 -7.26 -0.15 -6.14
CA ALA A 207 -7.95 -1.00 -7.12
C ALA A 207 -7.20 -2.30 -7.44
N LYS A 208 -5.86 -2.28 -7.50
CA LYS A 208 -5.05 -3.48 -7.76
C LYS A 208 -5.34 -4.63 -6.79
N ASN A 209 -5.70 -4.33 -5.54
CA ASN A 209 -6.00 -5.33 -4.52
C ASN A 209 -7.26 -6.13 -4.85
N VAL A 210 -8.24 -5.50 -5.50
CA VAL A 210 -9.47 -6.15 -5.96
C VAL A 210 -9.18 -7.07 -7.14
N VAL A 211 -8.38 -6.61 -8.10
CA VAL A 211 -7.96 -7.42 -9.24
C VAL A 211 -7.16 -8.65 -8.77
N ALA A 212 -6.34 -8.50 -7.72
CA ALA A 212 -5.59 -9.62 -7.15
C ALA A 212 -6.51 -10.68 -6.52
N ILE A 213 -7.63 -10.29 -5.89
CA ILE A 213 -8.66 -11.26 -5.45
C ILE A 213 -9.26 -11.97 -6.66
N ALA A 214 -9.60 -11.26 -7.74
CA ALA A 214 -10.14 -11.87 -8.96
C ALA A 214 -9.16 -12.88 -9.58
N CYS A 215 -7.88 -12.57 -9.65
CA CYS A 215 -6.84 -13.51 -10.10
C CYS A 215 -6.74 -14.72 -9.18
N GLY A 216 -6.80 -14.52 -7.85
CA GLY A 216 -6.84 -15.61 -6.88
C GLY A 216 -8.04 -16.54 -7.06
N LEU A 217 -9.23 -15.96 -7.23
CA LEU A 217 -10.45 -16.71 -7.56
C LEU A 217 -10.28 -17.54 -8.83
N SER A 218 -9.74 -16.95 -9.90
CA SER A 218 -9.53 -17.67 -11.16
C SER A 218 -8.59 -18.85 -11.02
N TYR A 219 -7.48 -18.70 -10.32
CA TYR A 219 -6.58 -19.82 -10.03
C TYR A 219 -7.25 -20.90 -9.16
N GLY A 220 -8.04 -20.50 -8.16
CA GLY A 220 -8.79 -21.42 -7.31
C GLY A 220 -9.87 -22.21 -8.06
N MET A 221 -10.40 -21.66 -9.15
CA MET A 221 -11.31 -22.35 -10.09
C MET A 221 -10.59 -23.27 -11.09
N GLY A 222 -9.26 -23.32 -11.07
CA GLY A 222 -8.46 -24.09 -12.01
C GLY A 222 -8.21 -23.42 -13.36
N TYR A 223 -8.46 -22.11 -13.48
CA TYR A 223 -8.08 -21.35 -14.67
C TYR A 223 -6.58 -21.05 -14.67
N GLY A 224 -6.03 -20.88 -15.87
CA GLY A 224 -4.58 -20.68 -16.06
C GLY A 224 -4.17 -19.23 -16.24
N ASP A 225 -2.89 -19.05 -16.65
CA ASP A 225 -2.23 -17.74 -16.77
C ASP A 225 -2.87 -16.83 -17.83
N ASN A 226 -3.49 -17.40 -18.88
CA ASN A 226 -4.23 -16.59 -19.86
C ASN A 226 -5.40 -15.85 -19.23
N THR A 227 -6.15 -16.51 -18.32
CA THR A 227 -7.26 -15.88 -17.59
C THR A 227 -6.75 -14.84 -16.60
N ALA A 228 -5.68 -15.13 -15.87
CA ALA A 228 -5.07 -14.16 -14.97
C ALA A 228 -4.56 -12.93 -15.73
N SER A 229 -3.90 -13.12 -16.88
CA SER A 229 -3.43 -12.03 -17.75
C SER A 229 -4.59 -11.18 -18.28
N LEU A 230 -5.69 -11.84 -18.71
CA LEU A 230 -6.92 -11.15 -19.12
C LEU A 230 -7.49 -10.29 -17.99
N LEU A 231 -7.61 -10.84 -16.77
CA LEU A 231 -8.12 -10.13 -15.60
C LEU A 231 -7.21 -8.95 -15.23
N MET A 232 -5.88 -9.12 -15.25
CA MET A 232 -4.94 -8.02 -14.99
C MET A 232 -5.06 -6.91 -16.04
N THR A 233 -5.11 -7.25 -17.33
CA THR A 233 -5.22 -6.28 -18.42
C THR A 233 -6.55 -5.52 -18.36
N ARG A 234 -7.66 -6.22 -18.16
CA ARG A 234 -8.99 -5.58 -18.06
C ARG A 234 -9.14 -4.81 -16.75
N GLY A 235 -8.57 -5.31 -15.64
CA GLY A 235 -8.48 -4.60 -14.37
C GLY A 235 -7.70 -3.30 -14.50
N LEU A 236 -6.58 -3.30 -15.22
CA LEU A 236 -5.82 -2.08 -15.50
C LEU A 236 -6.65 -1.06 -16.32
N ALA A 237 -7.46 -1.53 -17.27
CA ALA A 237 -8.36 -0.67 -18.01
C ALA A 237 -9.49 -0.10 -17.13
N GLU A 238 -10.03 -0.87 -16.18
CA GLU A 238 -10.98 -0.36 -15.17
C GLU A 238 -10.32 0.71 -14.29
N MET A 239 -9.10 0.43 -13.80
CA MET A 239 -8.31 1.39 -13.01
C MET A 239 -8.10 2.69 -13.77
N SER A 240 -7.70 2.62 -15.04
CA SER A 240 -7.44 3.79 -15.88
C SER A 240 -8.67 4.68 -16.06
N ARG A 241 -9.86 4.08 -16.27
CA ARG A 241 -11.11 4.83 -16.36
C ARG A 241 -11.48 5.50 -15.03
N LEU A 242 -11.32 4.76 -13.93
CA LEU A 242 -11.60 5.31 -12.59
C LEU A 242 -10.65 6.45 -12.25
N VAL A 243 -9.34 6.28 -12.49
CA VAL A 243 -8.33 7.33 -12.29
C VAL A 243 -8.68 8.59 -13.07
N ALA A 244 -9.03 8.46 -14.36
CA ALA A 244 -9.44 9.59 -15.19
C ALA A 244 -10.69 10.30 -14.66
N ALA A 245 -11.69 9.53 -14.24
CA ALA A 245 -12.94 10.09 -13.71
C ALA A 245 -12.76 10.77 -12.35
N CYS A 246 -11.79 10.33 -11.55
CA CYS A 246 -11.41 10.97 -10.28
C CYS A 246 -10.46 12.18 -10.48
N GLY A 247 -10.12 12.55 -11.71
CA GLY A 247 -9.23 13.68 -12.01
C GLY A 247 -7.73 13.36 -11.95
N GLY A 248 -7.35 12.09 -11.85
CA GLY A 248 -5.97 11.63 -11.97
C GLY A 248 -5.54 11.41 -13.42
N MET A 249 -4.27 11.11 -13.63
CA MET A 249 -3.69 10.86 -14.96
C MET A 249 -3.76 9.37 -15.34
N PRO A 250 -4.45 8.97 -16.43
CA PRO A 250 -4.48 7.58 -16.89
C PRO A 250 -3.10 6.93 -17.08
N MET A 251 -2.10 7.73 -17.44
CA MET A 251 -0.71 7.28 -17.59
C MET A 251 -0.08 6.76 -16.29
N THR A 252 -0.55 7.18 -15.13
CA THR A 252 -0.12 6.67 -13.82
C THR A 252 -0.37 5.17 -13.69
N CYS A 253 -1.40 4.65 -14.36
CA CYS A 253 -1.69 3.21 -14.39
C CYS A 253 -0.57 2.38 -15.04
N LEU A 254 0.25 2.96 -15.92
CA LEU A 254 1.40 2.28 -16.55
C LEU A 254 2.67 2.33 -15.69
N GLY A 255 2.62 3.03 -14.56
CA GLY A 255 3.74 3.20 -13.63
C GLY A 255 3.80 2.13 -12.54
N LEU A 256 4.69 2.40 -11.54
CA LEU A 256 4.93 1.50 -10.41
C LEU A 256 3.69 1.30 -9.54
N ALA A 257 2.91 2.36 -9.26
CA ALA A 257 1.68 2.25 -8.47
C ALA A 257 0.54 1.55 -9.22
N GLY A 258 0.57 1.56 -10.56
CA GLY A 258 -0.39 0.90 -11.44
C GLY A 258 0.04 -0.52 -11.81
N VAL A 259 0.48 -0.71 -13.06
CA VAL A 259 0.82 -2.03 -13.61
C VAL A 259 1.91 -2.74 -12.81
N GLY A 260 2.89 -2.02 -12.27
CA GLY A 260 3.97 -2.62 -11.47
C GLY A 260 3.43 -3.31 -10.21
N ASP A 261 2.67 -2.58 -9.40
CA ASP A 261 2.09 -3.14 -8.15
C ASP A 261 0.95 -4.13 -8.44
N LEU A 262 0.23 -3.96 -9.55
CA LEU A 262 -0.79 -4.90 -10.02
C LEU A 262 -0.18 -6.27 -10.31
N ILE A 263 0.85 -6.33 -11.16
CA ILE A 263 1.52 -7.59 -11.51
C ILE A 263 2.07 -8.25 -10.24
N ALA A 264 2.86 -7.53 -9.45
CA ALA A 264 3.45 -8.07 -8.22
C ALA A 264 2.37 -8.64 -7.28
N THR A 265 1.22 -7.95 -7.14
CA THR A 265 0.15 -8.39 -6.23
C THR A 265 -0.67 -9.56 -6.78
N CYS A 266 -0.86 -9.64 -8.11
CA CYS A 266 -1.65 -10.71 -8.74
C CYS A 266 -0.86 -12.03 -8.92
N THR A 267 0.48 -11.97 -8.97
CA THR A 267 1.32 -13.15 -9.25
C THR A 267 2.06 -13.68 -8.02
N SER A 268 2.38 -12.83 -7.05
CA SER A 268 3.15 -13.21 -5.86
C SER A 268 2.38 -14.12 -4.90
N GLU A 269 3.07 -15.10 -4.34
CA GLU A 269 2.57 -15.93 -3.23
C GLU A 269 2.47 -15.14 -1.91
N HIS A 270 3.21 -14.05 -1.75
CA HIS A 270 3.12 -13.15 -0.60
C HIS A 270 1.84 -12.29 -0.63
N SER A 271 1.10 -12.26 -1.74
CA SER A 271 -0.12 -11.46 -1.86
C SER A 271 -1.28 -12.05 -1.05
N ARG A 272 -1.61 -11.40 0.05
CA ARG A 272 -2.77 -11.75 0.90
C ARG A 272 -4.08 -11.71 0.12
N ASN A 273 -4.24 -10.76 -0.79
CA ASN A 273 -5.46 -10.63 -1.60
C ASN A 273 -5.59 -11.78 -2.60
N ARG A 274 -4.52 -12.13 -3.32
CA ARG A 274 -4.50 -13.28 -4.22
C ARG A 274 -4.75 -14.59 -3.46
N THR A 275 -4.06 -14.80 -2.33
CA THR A 275 -4.24 -15.98 -1.49
C THR A 275 -5.66 -16.09 -0.94
N PHE A 276 -6.25 -14.96 -0.49
CA PHE A 276 -7.65 -14.94 -0.07
C PHE A 276 -8.58 -15.33 -1.21
N GLY A 277 -8.42 -14.77 -2.42
CA GLY A 277 -9.23 -15.12 -3.59
C GLY A 277 -9.15 -16.62 -3.91
N TYR A 278 -7.95 -17.20 -3.88
CA TYR A 278 -7.75 -18.64 -4.06
C TYR A 278 -8.51 -19.46 -3.02
N ARG A 279 -8.37 -19.11 -1.73
CA ARG A 279 -9.04 -19.79 -0.61
C ARG A 279 -10.57 -19.63 -0.67
N LEU A 280 -11.06 -18.46 -1.09
CA LEU A 280 -12.49 -18.18 -1.27
C LEU A 280 -13.08 -19.09 -2.36
N ALA A 281 -12.38 -19.34 -3.46
CA ALA A 281 -12.80 -20.30 -4.48
C ALA A 281 -12.82 -21.74 -3.97
N GLN A 282 -12.06 -22.06 -2.92
CA GLN A 282 -12.10 -23.36 -2.23
C GLN A 282 -13.14 -23.41 -1.09
N GLY A 283 -14.01 -22.41 -0.98
CA GLY A 283 -15.10 -22.37 0.00
C GLY A 283 -14.77 -21.71 1.35
N THR A 284 -13.58 -21.11 1.52
CA THR A 284 -13.23 -20.39 2.76
C THR A 284 -13.87 -19.00 2.74
N THR A 285 -14.70 -18.65 3.74
CA THR A 285 -15.29 -17.31 3.83
C THR A 285 -14.29 -16.26 4.27
N LEU A 286 -14.64 -14.96 4.11
CA LEU A 286 -13.81 -13.85 4.58
C LEU A 286 -13.60 -13.90 6.10
N GLU A 287 -14.64 -14.24 6.86
CA GLU A 287 -14.59 -14.36 8.31
C GLU A 287 -13.66 -15.50 8.76
N GLN A 288 -13.77 -16.67 8.12
CA GLN A 288 -12.89 -17.82 8.37
C GLN A 288 -11.44 -17.47 8.07
N TYR A 289 -11.18 -16.83 6.91
CA TYR A 289 -9.83 -16.42 6.53
C TYR A 289 -9.21 -15.43 7.52
N LYS A 290 -9.99 -14.44 7.98
CA LYS A 290 -9.54 -13.47 9.00
C LYS A 290 -9.26 -14.15 10.35
N ALA A 291 -10.10 -15.11 10.76
CA ALA A 291 -9.93 -15.84 12.01
C ALA A 291 -8.66 -16.71 12.01
N GLU A 292 -8.35 -17.35 10.89
CA GLU A 292 -7.18 -18.22 10.74
C GLU A 292 -5.87 -17.42 10.62
N THR A 293 -5.87 -16.36 9.83
CA THR A 293 -4.64 -15.64 9.49
C THR A 293 -4.36 -14.42 10.37
N HIS A 294 -5.39 -13.89 11.03
CA HIS A 294 -5.37 -12.61 11.74
C HIS A 294 -4.92 -11.42 10.87
N MET A 295 -4.99 -11.56 9.54
CA MET A 295 -4.55 -10.56 8.57
C MET A 295 -5.72 -9.77 7.99
N VAL A 296 -5.46 -8.50 7.66
CA VAL A 296 -6.40 -7.66 6.92
C VAL A 296 -6.32 -8.00 5.44
N VAL A 297 -7.47 -8.23 4.81
CA VAL A 297 -7.62 -8.37 3.36
C VAL A 297 -8.12 -7.03 2.81
N GLU A 298 -7.21 -6.16 2.42
CA GLU A 298 -7.55 -4.80 1.97
C GLU A 298 -8.47 -4.80 0.75
N GLY A 299 -8.26 -5.73 -0.19
CA GLY A 299 -9.10 -5.85 -1.38
C GLY A 299 -10.55 -6.21 -1.09
N ALA A 300 -10.84 -6.91 0.02
CA ALA A 300 -12.21 -7.20 0.42
C ALA A 300 -12.99 -5.95 0.86
N LEU A 301 -12.34 -4.98 1.51
CA LEU A 301 -12.95 -3.69 1.78
C LEU A 301 -12.95 -2.82 0.51
N ALA A 302 -11.82 -2.81 -0.20
CA ALA A 302 -11.64 -1.98 -1.39
C ALA A 302 -12.70 -2.24 -2.47
N CYS A 303 -13.17 -3.49 -2.67
CA CYS A 303 -14.21 -3.74 -3.66
C CYS A 303 -15.55 -3.03 -3.34
N ARG A 304 -15.86 -2.76 -2.06
CA ARG A 304 -17.04 -1.97 -1.66
C ARG A 304 -16.79 -0.48 -1.85
N THR A 305 -15.68 0.02 -1.31
CA THR A 305 -15.39 1.47 -1.33
C THR A 305 -15.11 1.98 -2.75
N LEU A 306 -14.45 1.17 -3.60
CA LEU A 306 -14.27 1.49 -5.02
C LEU A 306 -15.56 1.47 -5.81
N MET A 307 -16.51 0.57 -5.51
CA MET A 307 -17.83 0.60 -6.16
C MET A 307 -18.59 1.88 -5.80
N SER A 308 -18.57 2.30 -4.53
CA SER A 308 -19.19 3.57 -4.12
C SER A 308 -18.52 4.77 -4.79
N LEU A 309 -17.20 4.78 -4.90
CA LEU A 309 -16.46 5.82 -5.62
C LEU A 309 -16.79 5.82 -7.11
N ALA A 310 -16.80 4.66 -7.76
CA ALA A 310 -17.13 4.51 -9.18
C ALA A 310 -18.56 4.98 -9.51
N GLU A 311 -19.52 4.66 -8.64
CA GLU A 311 -20.90 5.14 -8.75
C GLU A 311 -20.96 6.67 -8.68
N SER A 312 -20.24 7.30 -7.75
CA SER A 312 -20.22 8.76 -7.59
C SER A 312 -19.65 9.51 -8.79
N VAL A 313 -18.74 8.86 -9.56
CA VAL A 313 -18.10 9.45 -10.75
C VAL A 313 -18.63 8.85 -12.08
N GLY A 314 -19.63 7.97 -12.03
CA GLY A 314 -20.30 7.41 -13.20
C GLY A 314 -19.47 6.40 -14.00
N VAL A 315 -18.61 5.60 -13.35
CA VAL A 315 -17.73 4.60 -14.00
C VAL A 315 -18.15 3.19 -13.67
N GLU A 316 -18.20 2.30 -14.67
CA GLU A 316 -18.43 0.87 -14.48
C GLU A 316 -17.11 0.14 -14.18
N LEU A 317 -17.12 -0.68 -13.14
CA LEU A 317 -16.00 -1.56 -12.72
C LEU A 317 -16.46 -3.03 -12.66
N PRO A 318 -16.65 -3.71 -13.79
CA PRO A 318 -17.21 -5.08 -13.85
C PRO A 318 -16.44 -6.11 -13.03
N ILE A 319 -15.11 -6.05 -13.00
CA ILE A 319 -14.29 -6.97 -12.19
C ILE A 319 -14.50 -6.69 -10.71
N ALA A 320 -14.43 -5.42 -10.31
CA ALA A 320 -14.63 -5.02 -8.92
C ALA A 320 -16.03 -5.38 -8.41
N GLU A 321 -17.06 -5.18 -9.22
CA GLU A 321 -18.43 -5.57 -8.90
C GLU A 321 -18.59 -7.09 -8.75
N THR A 322 -17.98 -7.86 -9.65
CA THR A 322 -17.98 -9.33 -9.56
C THR A 322 -17.34 -9.80 -8.26
N VAL A 323 -16.17 -9.27 -7.91
CA VAL A 323 -15.48 -9.58 -6.64
C VAL A 323 -16.34 -9.20 -5.45
N ARG A 324 -16.95 -8.00 -5.45
CA ARG A 324 -17.83 -7.54 -4.38
C ARG A 324 -19.00 -8.50 -4.13
N ARG A 325 -19.68 -8.92 -5.21
CA ARG A 325 -20.81 -9.85 -5.12
C ARG A 325 -20.41 -11.22 -4.57
N VAL A 326 -19.26 -11.74 -5.01
CA VAL A 326 -18.74 -13.02 -4.52
C VAL A 326 -18.34 -12.93 -3.04
N VAL A 327 -17.59 -11.87 -2.66
CA VAL A 327 -17.05 -11.72 -1.29
C VAL A 327 -18.14 -11.38 -0.26
N TRP A 328 -19.10 -10.51 -0.62
CA TRP A 328 -20.02 -9.91 0.35
C TRP A 328 -21.46 -10.42 0.24
N GLU A 329 -21.89 -10.86 -0.93
CA GLU A 329 -23.24 -11.36 -1.16
C GLU A 329 -23.28 -12.89 -1.30
N GLY A 330 -22.12 -13.55 -1.30
CA GLY A 330 -22.04 -15.00 -1.45
C GLY A 330 -22.54 -15.49 -2.82
N SER A 331 -22.42 -14.68 -3.86
CA SER A 331 -22.81 -15.05 -5.21
C SER A 331 -22.07 -16.30 -5.66
N ASN A 332 -22.78 -17.20 -6.37
CA ASN A 332 -22.16 -18.40 -6.93
C ASN A 332 -21.02 -18.01 -7.88
N LEU A 333 -19.84 -18.55 -7.62
CA LEU A 333 -18.60 -18.15 -8.29
C LEU A 333 -18.61 -18.51 -9.79
N GLU A 334 -19.12 -19.70 -10.16
CA GLU A 334 -19.19 -20.13 -11.56
C GLU A 334 -20.12 -19.23 -12.36
N LEU A 335 -21.28 -18.90 -11.77
CA LEU A 335 -22.25 -17.99 -12.40
C LEU A 335 -21.67 -16.56 -12.54
N ALA A 336 -20.99 -16.08 -11.49
CA ALA A 336 -20.35 -14.75 -11.51
C ALA A 336 -19.25 -14.67 -12.58
N ALA A 337 -18.43 -15.72 -12.70
CA ALA A 337 -17.42 -15.83 -13.76
C ALA A 337 -18.05 -15.88 -15.16
N ALA A 338 -19.09 -16.70 -15.34
CA ALA A 338 -19.81 -16.79 -16.62
C ALA A 338 -20.44 -15.45 -17.02
N GLN A 339 -21.00 -14.70 -16.08
CA GLN A 339 -21.54 -13.35 -16.33
C GLN A 339 -20.44 -12.34 -16.71
N LEU A 340 -19.29 -12.39 -16.04
CA LEU A 340 -18.16 -11.49 -16.32
C LEU A 340 -17.59 -11.74 -17.72
N PHE A 341 -17.33 -13.00 -18.09
CA PHE A 341 -16.77 -13.36 -19.38
C PHE A 341 -17.78 -13.37 -20.53
N GLY A 342 -19.09 -13.49 -20.23
CA GLY A 342 -20.18 -13.44 -21.20
C GLY A 342 -20.71 -12.05 -21.50
N ARG A 343 -20.04 -10.98 -21.05
CA ARG A 343 -20.41 -9.60 -21.38
C ARG A 343 -20.34 -9.33 -22.88
N GLU A 344 -21.10 -8.31 -23.33
CA GLU A 344 -21.07 -7.86 -24.71
C GLU A 344 -19.66 -7.60 -25.21
N LEU A 345 -19.38 -8.03 -26.47
CA LEU A 345 -18.08 -7.80 -27.09
C LEU A 345 -17.92 -6.31 -27.40
N LYS A 346 -16.80 -5.74 -26.98
CA LYS A 346 -16.45 -4.32 -27.16
C LYS A 346 -15.08 -4.19 -27.80
N PRO A 347 -14.76 -3.04 -28.44
CA PRO A 347 -13.38 -2.74 -28.79
C PRO A 347 -12.46 -2.82 -27.55
N GLU A 348 -11.18 -3.10 -27.75
CA GLU A 348 -10.22 -3.19 -26.63
C GLU A 348 -10.11 -1.86 -25.88
N PHE A 349 -10.04 -0.76 -26.62
CA PHE A 349 -10.02 0.60 -26.08
C PHE A 349 -11.36 1.30 -26.44
N TYR A 350 -12.10 1.74 -25.42
CA TYR A 350 -13.38 2.45 -25.54
C TYR A 350 -13.57 3.43 -24.37
#